data_580c70fb1f35aaa2a8de52e3ba35f18f
#
_entry.id   580c70fb1f35aaa2a8de52e3ba35f18f
#
_cell.length_a   1.000
_cell.length_b   1.000
_cell.length_c   1.000
_cell.angle_alpha   90.00
_cell.angle_beta   90.00
_cell.angle_gamma   90.00
#
_symmetry.space_group_name_H-M   'P 1'
#
loop_
_entity.id
_entity.type
_entity.pdbx_description
1 polymer ?
#
loop_
_entity_poly.entity_id
_entity_poly.type
_entity_poly.pdbx_seq_one_letter_code
_entity_poly.pdbx_strand_id
1 'polypeptide(L)'
;MLLENRPVWDDHEWSPLPALDGDVHTGTCVVGLGGSGLTAIQELLARGEPVVGIDAEDVAAGAAGRNGGFLLAGAYDFYHDAVRLHGRARARAIYDATIDEIQRIADATPDTVRAVGSLRIAATEAEVSDCREQLSSMRGDGLQCDWYDGEHGTGLFMPADASFNPLARCRTLATRVLSDGARLFARTPVLALRQGMVESSFGTIHCDRVIVAVDGKLDMLLPELRGRVRTARLQMLATAPTSERTVPCPTYYREGYEYWQQLPDGSLTIGGFRDRAGASEWTFDTTPTDAVQQMLESFVRDRLGVSAPVTHRWAASAAFSTTGLPILGRVRDGVWAIGAYSGTGNVIGALCGRAVVALALDGNTLPAELLVGNVQC
;
A
#
# COMPACT_ATOMS: atom_id res chain seq x y z
N MET A 1 0.75 -26.55 15.37
CA MET A 1 1.11 -26.48 13.95
C MET A 1 1.37 -25.01 13.66
N LEU A 2 2.58 -24.64 13.27
CA LEU A 2 2.87 -23.26 12.86
C LEU A 2 2.01 -22.98 11.62
N LEU A 3 1.13 -21.97 11.70
CA LEU A 3 0.39 -21.50 10.52
C LEU A 3 1.41 -20.95 9.51
N GLU A 4 1.25 -21.30 8.24
CA GLU A 4 2.09 -20.78 7.18
C GLU A 4 2.01 -19.25 7.14
N ASN A 5 3.11 -18.59 6.82
CA ASN A 5 3.16 -17.13 6.64
C ASN A 5 2.45 -16.74 5.32
N ARG A 6 1.15 -17.04 5.25
CA ARG A 6 0.29 -16.85 4.09
C ARG A 6 -0.87 -15.91 4.47
N PRO A 7 -1.14 -14.86 3.67
CA PRO A 7 -2.26 -13.96 3.94
C PRO A 7 -3.60 -14.64 3.62
N VAL A 8 -4.64 -14.26 4.31
CA VAL A 8 -6.02 -14.73 4.04
C VAL A 8 -6.51 -14.35 2.64
N TRP A 9 -5.90 -13.35 2.01
CA TRP A 9 -6.19 -12.89 0.66
C TRP A 9 -5.82 -13.89 -0.44
N ASP A 10 -4.99 -14.90 -0.14
CA ASP A 10 -4.47 -15.88 -1.10
C ASP A 10 -5.38 -17.11 -1.17
N ASP A 11 -6.63 -16.86 -1.48
CA ASP A 11 -7.73 -17.84 -1.56
C ASP A 11 -8.14 -18.20 -3.00
N HIS A 12 -7.56 -17.51 -4.01
CA HIS A 12 -7.87 -17.71 -5.42
C HIS A 12 -6.73 -18.37 -6.18
N GLU A 13 -7.09 -19.17 -7.17
CA GLU A 13 -6.11 -19.76 -8.10
C GLU A 13 -5.32 -18.66 -8.83
N TRP A 14 -4.02 -18.78 -8.81
CA TRP A 14 -3.07 -17.93 -9.52
C TRP A 14 -2.03 -18.79 -10.20
N SER A 15 -1.87 -18.63 -11.52
CA SER A 15 -0.77 -19.25 -12.26
C SER A 15 0.48 -18.39 -12.09
N PRO A 16 1.52 -18.86 -11.39
CA PRO A 16 2.75 -18.08 -11.17
C PRO A 16 3.35 -17.62 -12.50
N LEU A 17 3.82 -16.37 -12.53
CA LEU A 17 4.51 -15.83 -13.70
C LEU A 17 5.80 -16.61 -14.00
N PRO A 18 6.26 -16.67 -15.26
CA PRO A 18 7.58 -17.25 -15.58
C PRO A 18 8.71 -16.44 -14.95
N ALA A 19 9.85 -17.07 -14.71
CA ALA A 19 11.09 -16.36 -14.47
C ALA A 19 11.65 -15.81 -15.81
N LEU A 20 12.50 -14.77 -15.72
CA LEU A 20 13.25 -14.32 -16.89
C LEU A 20 14.11 -15.47 -17.43
N ASP A 21 14.21 -15.59 -18.74
CA ASP A 21 15.06 -16.58 -19.43
C ASP A 21 15.81 -15.88 -20.58
N GLY A 22 17.06 -15.50 -20.29
CA GLY A 22 17.93 -14.78 -21.22
C GLY A 22 17.71 -13.26 -21.26
N ASP A 23 18.42 -12.61 -22.18
CA ASP A 23 18.44 -11.17 -22.31
C ASP A 23 17.19 -10.64 -23.04
N VAL A 24 16.70 -9.47 -22.59
CA VAL A 24 15.47 -8.86 -23.08
C VAL A 24 15.71 -7.37 -23.33
N HIS A 25 15.07 -6.82 -24.37
CA HIS A 25 15.04 -5.38 -24.68
C HIS A 25 13.64 -4.81 -24.51
N THR A 26 13.56 -3.57 -23.97
CA THR A 26 12.30 -2.82 -23.77
C THR A 26 12.58 -1.32 -23.68
N GLY A 27 11.56 -0.48 -23.78
CA GLY A 27 11.68 0.96 -23.50
C GLY A 27 11.82 1.23 -22.00
N THR A 28 10.94 0.65 -21.19
CA THR A 28 10.97 0.83 -19.72
C THR A 28 10.95 -0.50 -18.97
N CYS A 29 11.82 -0.64 -17.98
CA CYS A 29 11.79 -1.74 -17.01
C CYS A 29 11.18 -1.25 -15.69
N VAL A 30 10.15 -1.96 -15.18
CA VAL A 30 9.56 -1.71 -13.86
C VAL A 30 9.99 -2.83 -12.91
N VAL A 31 10.67 -2.46 -11.82
CA VAL A 31 11.14 -3.38 -10.78
C VAL A 31 10.17 -3.33 -9.60
N GLY A 32 9.46 -4.42 -9.37
CA GLY A 32 8.40 -4.57 -8.36
C GLY A 32 7.02 -4.66 -8.99
N LEU A 33 6.35 -5.80 -8.80
CA LEU A 33 5.01 -6.09 -9.31
C LEU A 33 3.94 -5.96 -8.22
N GLY A 34 4.11 -4.96 -7.35
CA GLY A 34 3.09 -4.51 -6.40
C GLY A 34 2.10 -3.53 -7.03
N GLY A 35 1.15 -3.01 -6.22
CA GLY A 35 0.09 -2.11 -6.69
C GLY A 35 0.61 -0.86 -7.43
N SER A 36 1.67 -0.23 -6.95
CA SER A 36 2.27 0.95 -7.59
C SER A 36 3.01 0.61 -8.89
N GLY A 37 3.80 -0.48 -8.91
CA GLY A 37 4.51 -0.93 -10.11
C GLY A 37 3.55 -1.35 -11.22
N LEU A 38 2.51 -2.12 -10.89
CA LEU A 38 1.48 -2.52 -11.86
C LEU A 38 0.69 -1.31 -12.41
N THR A 39 0.41 -0.31 -11.56
CA THR A 39 -0.21 0.94 -12.02
C THR A 39 0.72 1.72 -12.96
N ALA A 40 2.03 1.76 -12.67
CA ALA A 40 3.00 2.37 -13.57
C ALA A 40 3.08 1.61 -14.92
N ILE A 41 3.07 0.28 -14.91
CA ILE A 41 3.04 -0.55 -16.13
C ILE A 41 1.78 -0.24 -16.96
N GLN A 42 0.61 -0.18 -16.31
CA GLN A 42 -0.64 0.17 -16.99
C GLN A 42 -0.57 1.55 -17.65
N GLU A 43 -0.01 2.54 -16.94
CA GLU A 43 0.14 3.90 -17.44
C GLU A 43 1.14 3.99 -18.61
N LEU A 44 2.25 3.21 -18.57
CA LEU A 44 3.23 3.10 -19.66
C LEU A 44 2.57 2.51 -20.92
N LEU A 45 1.83 1.41 -20.78
CA LEU A 45 1.10 0.78 -21.91
C LEU A 45 0.08 1.72 -22.54
N ALA A 46 -0.66 2.48 -21.71
CA ALA A 46 -1.63 3.45 -22.20
C ALA A 46 -1.00 4.57 -23.03
N ARG A 47 0.32 4.78 -22.90
CA ARG A 47 1.13 5.73 -23.69
C ARG A 47 1.89 5.06 -24.83
N GLY A 48 1.65 3.77 -25.10
CA GLY A 48 2.31 2.99 -26.13
C GLY A 48 3.77 2.65 -25.87
N GLU A 49 4.22 2.77 -24.60
CA GLU A 49 5.59 2.46 -24.18
C GLU A 49 5.78 0.94 -24.01
N PRO A 50 6.76 0.32 -24.69
CA PRO A 50 7.10 -1.09 -24.43
C PRO A 50 7.63 -1.27 -23.01
N VAL A 51 7.05 -2.21 -22.26
CA VAL A 51 7.38 -2.40 -20.84
C VAL A 51 7.65 -3.84 -20.47
N VAL A 52 8.66 -4.03 -19.64
CA VAL A 52 8.97 -5.27 -18.93
C VAL A 52 8.84 -4.99 -17.43
N GLY A 53 8.06 -5.82 -16.73
CA GLY A 53 7.96 -5.79 -15.27
C GLY A 53 8.63 -7.03 -14.67
N ILE A 54 9.40 -6.85 -13.59
CA ILE A 54 10.04 -7.95 -12.87
C ILE A 54 9.82 -7.87 -11.37
N ASP A 55 9.79 -9.03 -10.72
CA ASP A 55 9.74 -9.14 -9.25
C ASP A 55 10.65 -10.26 -8.77
N ALA A 56 11.22 -10.10 -7.57
CA ALA A 56 12.04 -11.12 -6.93
C ALA A 56 11.23 -12.35 -6.49
N GLU A 57 9.94 -12.14 -6.24
CA GLU A 57 8.99 -13.20 -5.85
C GLU A 57 7.92 -13.36 -6.93
N ASP A 58 6.65 -13.09 -6.64
CA ASP A 58 5.56 -13.09 -7.61
C ASP A 58 4.70 -11.82 -7.41
N VAL A 59 3.64 -11.67 -8.22
CA VAL A 59 2.72 -10.54 -8.16
C VAL A 59 2.23 -10.28 -6.74
N ALA A 60 2.51 -9.08 -6.25
CA ALA A 60 2.08 -8.59 -4.93
C ALA A 60 2.47 -9.49 -3.74
N ALA A 61 3.53 -10.28 -3.85
CA ALA A 61 4.02 -11.13 -2.77
C ALA A 61 4.48 -10.34 -1.52
N GLY A 62 4.86 -9.06 -1.69
CA GLY A 62 5.20 -8.14 -0.60
C GLY A 62 3.97 -7.44 0.00
N ALA A 63 4.17 -6.22 0.55
CA ALA A 63 3.15 -5.44 1.25
C ALA A 63 1.86 -5.22 0.44
N ALA A 64 1.97 -5.14 -0.89
CA ALA A 64 0.84 -4.86 -1.77
C ALA A 64 -0.27 -5.92 -1.70
N GLY A 65 0.05 -7.21 -1.53
CA GLY A 65 -0.94 -8.28 -1.39
C GLY A 65 -1.10 -8.80 0.04
N ARG A 66 -0.44 -8.18 1.02
CA ARG A 66 -0.37 -8.66 2.40
C ARG A 66 -0.85 -7.63 3.43
N ASN A 67 -1.40 -6.50 2.97
CA ASN A 67 -1.88 -5.41 3.83
C ASN A 67 -3.32 -5.64 4.35
N GLY A 68 -3.85 -4.67 5.10
CA GLY A 68 -5.16 -4.74 5.74
C GLY A 68 -6.36 -4.64 4.79
N GLY A 69 -6.16 -4.35 3.51
CA GLY A 69 -7.23 -4.23 2.53
C GLY A 69 -8.08 -2.97 2.71
N PHE A 70 -7.46 -1.82 3.01
CA PHE A 70 -8.12 -0.52 3.16
C PHE A 70 -7.72 0.39 1.99
N LEU A 71 -8.71 1.05 1.40
CA LEU A 71 -8.53 2.19 0.51
C LEU A 71 -8.96 3.44 1.29
N LEU A 72 -7.98 4.23 1.73
CA LEU A 72 -8.21 5.41 2.55
C LEU A 72 -7.88 6.67 1.75
N ALA A 73 -8.77 7.67 1.80
CA ALA A 73 -8.53 8.98 1.23
C ALA A 73 -7.57 9.78 2.13
N GLY A 74 -6.77 10.65 1.51
CA GLY A 74 -5.75 11.44 2.18
C GLY A 74 -4.35 10.82 2.10
N ALA A 75 -3.41 11.42 2.81
CA ALA A 75 -2.03 10.99 2.92
C ALA A 75 -1.75 10.37 4.30
N TYR A 76 -0.48 10.38 4.71
CA TYR A 76 -0.06 9.84 6.01
C TYR A 76 -0.66 10.60 7.19
N ASP A 77 -0.69 11.95 7.10
CA ASP A 77 -1.22 12.81 8.17
C ASP A 77 -2.74 12.90 8.08
N PHE A 78 -3.42 13.01 9.23
CA PHE A 78 -4.85 13.33 9.25
C PHE A 78 -5.10 14.71 8.64
N TYR A 79 -6.29 14.93 8.07
CA TYR A 79 -6.54 16.09 7.21
C TYR A 79 -6.19 17.44 7.85
N HIS A 80 -6.55 17.66 9.11
CA HIS A 80 -6.25 18.90 9.82
C HIS A 80 -4.74 19.10 10.06
N ASP A 81 -4.00 18.02 10.29
CA ASP A 81 -2.54 18.04 10.38
C ASP A 81 -1.90 18.29 9.01
N ALA A 82 -2.39 17.63 7.98
CA ALA A 82 -1.94 17.91 6.60
C ALA A 82 -2.16 19.37 6.22
N VAL A 83 -3.28 19.99 6.64
CA VAL A 83 -3.52 21.43 6.44
C VAL A 83 -2.47 22.29 7.18
N ARG A 84 -2.11 21.91 8.42
CA ARG A 84 -1.08 22.60 9.19
C ARG A 84 0.30 22.47 8.58
N LEU A 85 0.66 21.27 8.12
CA LEU A 85 2.00 20.95 7.61
C LEU A 85 2.24 21.40 6.16
N HIS A 86 1.24 21.29 5.30
CA HIS A 86 1.39 21.45 3.85
C HIS A 86 0.58 22.61 3.26
N GLY A 87 -0.25 23.25 4.10
CA GLY A 87 -1.20 24.27 3.66
C GLY A 87 -2.50 23.69 3.09
N ARG A 88 -3.60 24.43 3.28
CA ARG A 88 -4.97 23.99 2.94
C ARG A 88 -5.14 23.58 1.48
N ALA A 89 -4.61 24.37 0.56
CA ALA A 89 -4.78 24.10 -0.88
C ALA A 89 -4.18 22.75 -1.29
N ARG A 90 -2.97 22.44 -0.79
CA ARG A 90 -2.29 21.17 -1.10
C ARG A 90 -2.94 19.99 -0.37
N ALA A 91 -3.27 20.14 0.91
CA ALA A 91 -3.95 19.08 1.67
C ALA A 91 -5.29 18.70 1.00
N ARG A 92 -6.06 19.71 0.58
CA ARG A 92 -7.31 19.49 -0.16
C ARG A 92 -7.08 18.79 -1.49
N ALA A 93 -6.12 19.23 -2.30
CA ALA A 93 -5.83 18.64 -3.60
C ALA A 93 -5.35 17.18 -3.49
N ILE A 94 -4.56 16.84 -2.45
CA ILE A 94 -4.18 15.44 -2.18
C ILE A 94 -5.42 14.63 -1.83
N TYR A 95 -6.29 15.16 -0.98
CA TYR A 95 -7.51 14.46 -0.56
C TYR A 95 -8.43 14.18 -1.74
N ASP A 96 -8.69 15.18 -2.58
CA ASP A 96 -9.49 15.03 -3.81
C ASP A 96 -8.86 14.01 -4.76
N ALA A 97 -7.54 14.09 -5.00
CA ALA A 97 -6.84 13.15 -5.87
C ALA A 97 -6.91 11.70 -5.35
N THR A 98 -6.87 11.51 -4.03
CA THR A 98 -7.01 10.17 -3.43
C THR A 98 -8.42 9.64 -3.51
N ILE A 99 -9.45 10.45 -3.36
CA ILE A 99 -10.86 10.06 -3.59
C ILE A 99 -11.06 9.63 -5.05
N ASP A 100 -10.56 10.44 -6.00
CA ASP A 100 -10.62 10.11 -7.42
C ASP A 100 -9.89 8.78 -7.73
N GLU A 101 -8.75 8.53 -7.08
CA GLU A 101 -8.01 7.29 -7.29
C GLU A 101 -8.71 6.07 -6.66
N ILE A 102 -9.38 6.22 -5.51
CA ILE A 102 -10.23 5.16 -4.94
C ILE A 102 -11.33 4.78 -5.93
N GLN A 103 -11.99 5.77 -6.55
CA GLN A 103 -13.00 5.52 -7.57
C GLN A 103 -12.42 4.82 -8.79
N ARG A 104 -11.26 5.26 -9.30
CA ARG A 104 -10.57 4.57 -10.40
C ARG A 104 -10.21 3.12 -10.07
N ILE A 105 -9.76 2.86 -8.85
CA ILE A 105 -9.48 1.49 -8.38
C ILE A 105 -10.75 0.66 -8.38
N ALA A 106 -11.86 1.20 -7.87
CA ALA A 106 -13.15 0.53 -7.84
C ALA A 106 -13.69 0.23 -9.26
N ASP A 107 -13.62 1.19 -10.17
CA ASP A 107 -14.05 1.02 -11.56
C ASP A 107 -13.17 0.01 -12.32
N ALA A 108 -11.86 0.04 -12.05
CA ALA A 108 -10.93 -0.88 -12.69
C ALA A 108 -11.03 -2.32 -12.16
N THR A 109 -11.34 -2.51 -10.88
CA THR A 109 -11.37 -3.85 -10.25
C THR A 109 -12.60 -4.01 -9.34
N PRO A 110 -13.84 -3.87 -9.88
CA PRO A 110 -15.08 -3.78 -9.09
C PRO A 110 -15.31 -5.00 -8.19
N ASP A 111 -14.96 -6.20 -8.65
CA ASP A 111 -15.14 -7.44 -7.89
C ASP A 111 -14.22 -7.53 -6.65
N THR A 112 -13.22 -6.65 -6.55
CA THR A 112 -12.28 -6.65 -5.43
C THR A 112 -12.55 -5.57 -4.40
N VAL A 113 -13.43 -4.58 -4.69
CA VAL A 113 -13.67 -3.38 -3.88
C VAL A 113 -15.07 -3.35 -3.32
N ARG A 114 -15.21 -2.91 -2.07
CA ARG A 114 -16.48 -2.66 -1.39
C ARG A 114 -16.50 -1.21 -0.90
N ALA A 115 -17.35 -0.37 -1.46
CA ALA A 115 -17.53 1.03 -1.09
C ALA A 115 -18.38 1.12 0.20
N VAL A 116 -17.77 0.88 1.35
CA VAL A 116 -18.44 0.79 2.67
C VAL A 116 -18.01 1.89 3.64
N GLY A 117 -17.14 2.81 3.21
CA GLY A 117 -16.52 3.78 4.10
C GLY A 117 -15.48 3.17 5.02
N SER A 118 -15.02 3.94 6.01
CA SER A 118 -14.16 3.47 7.10
C SER A 118 -14.51 4.16 8.42
N LEU A 119 -14.06 3.58 9.55
CA LEU A 119 -14.16 4.16 10.88
C LEU A 119 -12.78 4.48 11.43
N ARG A 120 -12.59 5.73 11.86
CA ARG A 120 -11.50 6.15 12.73
C ARG A 120 -12.04 6.18 14.16
N ILE A 121 -11.61 5.27 15.02
CA ILE A 121 -12.06 5.17 16.41
C ILE A 121 -10.98 5.67 17.36
N ALA A 122 -11.34 6.62 18.20
CA ALA A 122 -10.45 7.20 19.22
C ALA A 122 -10.26 6.23 20.40
N ALA A 123 -9.03 6.13 20.87
CA ALA A 123 -8.67 5.32 22.04
C ALA A 123 -8.66 6.13 23.35
N THR A 124 -8.51 7.45 23.25
CA THR A 124 -8.36 8.37 24.38
C THR A 124 -9.18 9.65 24.16
N GLU A 125 -9.43 10.42 25.24
CA GLU A 125 -10.08 11.73 25.12
C GLU A 125 -9.27 12.72 24.25
N ALA A 126 -7.94 12.61 24.24
CA ALA A 126 -7.09 13.40 23.35
C ALA A 126 -7.39 13.08 21.89
N GLU A 127 -7.50 11.80 21.53
CA GLU A 127 -7.87 11.39 20.17
C GLU A 127 -9.32 11.75 19.82
N VAL A 128 -10.26 11.78 20.80
CA VAL A 128 -11.63 12.30 20.58
C VAL A 128 -11.58 13.78 20.21
N SER A 129 -10.75 14.58 20.90
CA SER A 129 -10.55 15.99 20.58
C SER A 129 -9.95 16.16 19.19
N ASP A 130 -8.95 15.37 18.84
CA ASP A 130 -8.30 15.36 17.54
C ASP A 130 -9.28 14.99 16.41
N CYS A 131 -10.16 13.99 16.62
CA CYS A 131 -11.24 13.67 15.69
C CYS A 131 -12.19 14.85 15.46
N ARG A 132 -12.50 15.64 16.51
CA ARG A 132 -13.34 16.84 16.36
C ARG A 132 -12.65 17.93 15.53
N GLU A 133 -11.35 18.12 15.71
CA GLU A 133 -10.58 19.06 14.88
C GLU A 133 -10.54 18.60 13.42
N GLN A 134 -10.32 17.31 13.15
CA GLN A 134 -10.37 16.75 11.80
C GLN A 134 -11.75 16.95 11.18
N LEU A 135 -12.83 16.62 11.89
CA LEU A 135 -14.21 16.82 11.43
C LEU A 135 -14.48 18.27 11.05
N SER A 136 -14.09 19.21 11.93
CA SER A 136 -14.29 20.64 11.70
C SER A 136 -13.51 21.11 10.46
N SER A 137 -12.24 20.69 10.32
CA SER A 137 -11.40 21.06 9.18
C SER A 137 -11.95 20.51 7.87
N MET A 138 -12.34 19.24 7.85
CA MET A 138 -12.89 18.56 6.66
C MET A 138 -14.22 19.20 6.22
N ARG A 139 -15.15 19.43 7.15
CA ARG A 139 -16.45 20.07 6.85
C ARG A 139 -16.26 21.52 6.39
N GLY A 140 -15.33 22.24 6.99
CA GLY A 140 -14.99 23.61 6.58
C GLY A 140 -14.49 23.70 5.13
N ASP A 141 -13.91 22.61 4.62
CA ASP A 141 -13.43 22.50 3.24
C ASP A 141 -14.39 21.73 2.32
N GLY A 142 -15.62 21.41 2.80
CA GLY A 142 -16.63 20.71 2.02
C GLY A 142 -16.31 19.23 1.75
N LEU A 143 -15.39 18.63 2.53
CA LEU A 143 -15.13 17.20 2.49
C LEU A 143 -16.12 16.43 3.34
N GLN A 144 -16.56 15.27 2.85
CA GLN A 144 -17.51 14.42 3.57
C GLN A 144 -16.81 13.69 4.72
N CYS A 145 -17.32 13.91 5.93
CA CYS A 145 -16.88 13.25 7.15
C CYS A 145 -17.99 13.37 8.19
N ASP A 146 -18.34 12.27 8.85
CA ASP A 146 -19.39 12.25 9.86
C ASP A 146 -18.85 11.86 11.23
N TRP A 147 -19.46 12.42 12.27
CA TRP A 147 -19.21 11.96 13.63
C TRP A 147 -19.82 10.59 13.82
N TYR A 148 -19.05 9.69 14.37
CA TYR A 148 -19.50 8.36 14.74
C TYR A 148 -19.48 8.20 16.25
N ASP A 149 -20.57 7.71 16.80
CA ASP A 149 -20.70 7.30 18.21
C ASP A 149 -21.61 6.06 18.25
N GLY A 150 -21.01 4.90 18.45
CA GLY A 150 -21.71 3.65 18.32
C GLY A 150 -20.99 2.45 18.92
N GLU A 151 -21.39 1.26 18.52
CA GLU A 151 -20.92 -0.03 19.06
C GLU A 151 -19.39 -0.20 19.02
N HIS A 152 -18.72 0.39 18.01
CA HIS A 152 -17.27 0.26 17.84
C HIS A 152 -16.49 1.30 18.66
N GLY A 153 -17.15 2.31 19.21
CA GLY A 153 -16.57 3.42 19.97
C GLY A 153 -16.97 4.77 19.43
N THR A 154 -16.20 5.81 19.76
CA THR A 154 -16.42 7.20 19.33
C THR A 154 -15.32 7.61 18.37
N GLY A 155 -15.66 8.37 17.32
CA GLY A 155 -14.70 8.84 16.33
C GLY A 155 -15.33 9.40 15.07
N LEU A 156 -14.81 9.01 13.91
CA LEU A 156 -15.24 9.52 12.59
C LEU A 156 -15.63 8.39 11.65
N PHE A 157 -16.65 8.63 10.85
CA PHE A 157 -16.97 7.84 9.66
C PHE A 157 -16.54 8.60 8.41
N MET A 158 -15.75 7.91 7.55
CA MET A 158 -15.18 8.43 6.31
C MET A 158 -15.86 7.75 5.12
N PRO A 159 -16.90 8.35 4.51
CA PRO A 159 -17.72 7.67 3.49
C PRO A 159 -17.02 7.45 2.16
N ALA A 160 -15.95 8.23 1.85
CA ALA A 160 -15.20 8.09 0.61
C ALA A 160 -14.22 6.90 0.61
N ASP A 161 -13.98 6.30 1.77
CA ASP A 161 -13.09 5.16 1.92
C ASP A 161 -13.76 3.85 1.49
N ALA A 162 -12.94 2.80 1.31
CA ALA A 162 -13.44 1.49 0.93
C ALA A 162 -12.59 0.35 1.51
N SER A 163 -13.15 -0.85 1.51
CA SER A 163 -12.40 -2.09 1.71
C SER A 163 -12.14 -2.78 0.37
N PHE A 164 -11.09 -3.60 0.28
CA PHE A 164 -10.80 -4.36 -0.91
C PHE A 164 -9.96 -5.61 -0.62
N ASN A 165 -9.94 -6.56 -1.57
CA ASN A 165 -8.97 -7.65 -1.56
C ASN A 165 -7.70 -7.19 -2.29
N PRO A 166 -6.58 -6.92 -1.57
CA PRO A 166 -5.39 -6.31 -2.16
C PRO A 166 -4.65 -7.24 -3.12
N LEU A 167 -4.64 -8.55 -2.86
CA LEU A 167 -3.97 -9.53 -3.70
C LEU A 167 -4.76 -9.79 -4.99
N ALA A 168 -6.08 -9.97 -4.87
CA ALA A 168 -6.96 -10.13 -6.03
C ALA A 168 -6.88 -8.93 -6.97
N ARG A 169 -6.89 -7.69 -6.44
CA ARG A 169 -6.69 -6.47 -7.23
C ARG A 169 -5.38 -6.51 -8.02
N CYS A 170 -4.26 -6.82 -7.38
CA CYS A 170 -2.96 -6.84 -8.05
C CYS A 170 -2.89 -7.93 -9.12
N ARG A 171 -3.43 -9.12 -8.85
CA ARG A 171 -3.50 -10.21 -9.83
C ARG A 171 -4.39 -9.84 -11.04
N THR A 172 -5.51 -9.16 -10.81
CA THR A 172 -6.37 -8.62 -11.88
C THR A 172 -5.62 -7.59 -12.74
N LEU A 173 -4.89 -6.67 -12.12
CA LEU A 173 -4.06 -5.71 -12.86
C LEU A 173 -2.96 -6.42 -13.67
N ALA A 174 -2.27 -7.40 -13.07
CA ALA A 174 -1.23 -8.17 -13.77
C ALA A 174 -1.78 -8.90 -14.98
N THR A 175 -2.94 -9.57 -14.85
CA THR A 175 -3.62 -10.23 -15.98
C THR A 175 -3.95 -9.23 -17.09
N ARG A 176 -4.45 -8.05 -16.73
CA ARG A 176 -4.78 -7.01 -17.70
C ARG A 176 -3.56 -6.50 -18.45
N VAL A 177 -2.51 -6.09 -17.73
CA VAL A 177 -1.30 -5.56 -18.39
C VAL A 177 -0.59 -6.60 -19.25
N LEU A 178 -0.67 -7.91 -18.90
CA LEU A 178 -0.21 -9.00 -19.76
C LEU A 178 -1.03 -9.06 -21.07
N SER A 179 -2.35 -8.94 -20.96
CA SER A 179 -3.24 -8.91 -22.14
C SER A 179 -2.98 -7.68 -23.02
N ASP A 180 -2.60 -6.57 -22.43
CA ASP A 180 -2.28 -5.31 -23.09
C ASP A 180 -0.84 -5.27 -23.66
N GLY A 181 -0.08 -6.37 -23.53
CA GLY A 181 1.22 -6.56 -24.18
C GLY A 181 2.45 -6.33 -23.29
N ALA A 182 2.30 -6.15 -21.98
CA ALA A 182 3.45 -6.18 -21.07
C ALA A 182 4.05 -7.58 -20.98
N ARG A 183 5.35 -7.64 -20.74
CA ARG A 183 6.02 -8.89 -20.35
C ARG A 183 6.34 -8.83 -18.86
N LEU A 184 5.85 -9.79 -18.10
CA LEU A 184 6.06 -9.86 -16.66
C LEU A 184 6.84 -11.11 -16.28
N PHE A 185 7.83 -10.96 -15.38
CA PHE A 185 8.65 -12.06 -14.89
C PHE A 185 8.70 -12.04 -13.36
N ALA A 186 8.41 -13.19 -12.77
CA ALA A 186 8.53 -13.45 -11.33
C ALA A 186 9.83 -14.18 -11.01
N ARG A 187 10.15 -14.35 -9.73
CA ARG A 187 11.37 -15.03 -9.25
C ARG A 187 12.64 -14.56 -9.96
N THR A 188 12.66 -13.25 -10.28
CA THR A 188 13.72 -12.60 -11.04
C THR A 188 14.33 -11.47 -10.19
N PRO A 189 15.13 -11.81 -9.15
CA PRO A 189 15.73 -10.82 -8.27
C PRO A 189 16.75 -9.96 -9.03
N VAL A 190 16.67 -8.65 -8.80
CA VAL A 190 17.65 -7.70 -9.34
C VAL A 190 18.94 -7.79 -8.54
N LEU A 191 20.05 -8.00 -9.25
CA LEU A 191 21.40 -8.04 -8.70
C LEU A 191 22.10 -6.68 -8.81
N ALA A 192 21.90 -5.98 -9.93
CA ALA A 192 22.44 -4.65 -10.15
C ALA A 192 21.54 -3.81 -11.05
N LEU A 193 21.53 -2.50 -10.78
CA LEU A 193 20.90 -1.49 -11.61
C LEU A 193 21.97 -0.56 -12.17
N ARG A 194 22.10 -0.52 -13.48
CA ARG A 194 23.00 0.39 -14.20
C ARG A 194 22.19 1.25 -15.18
N GLN A 195 22.80 2.29 -15.69
CA GLN A 195 22.19 3.07 -16.77
C GLN A 195 21.89 2.17 -17.97
N GLY A 196 20.62 2.13 -18.37
CA GLY A 196 20.19 1.33 -19.51
C GLY A 196 20.13 -0.18 -19.27
N MET A 197 20.31 -0.67 -18.02
CA MET A 197 20.47 -2.10 -17.78
C MET A 197 20.01 -2.52 -16.39
N VAL A 198 19.23 -3.60 -16.32
CA VAL A 198 18.84 -4.28 -15.09
C VAL A 198 19.38 -5.71 -15.14
N GLU A 199 20.33 -6.02 -14.26
CA GLU A 199 20.98 -7.34 -14.19
C GLU A 199 20.23 -8.26 -13.21
N SER A 200 19.94 -9.49 -13.61
CA SER A 200 19.40 -10.56 -12.77
C SER A 200 20.23 -11.84 -12.89
N SER A 201 19.92 -12.86 -12.08
CA SER A 201 20.57 -14.18 -12.19
C SER A 201 20.17 -14.94 -13.45
N PHE A 202 19.14 -14.48 -14.18
CA PHE A 202 18.52 -15.20 -15.29
C PHE A 202 18.65 -14.48 -16.64
N GLY A 203 19.36 -13.35 -16.67
CA GLY A 203 19.57 -12.53 -17.86
C GLY A 203 19.55 -11.03 -17.53
N THR A 204 19.74 -10.24 -18.56
CA THR A 204 19.82 -8.79 -18.48
C THR A 204 18.65 -8.15 -19.24
N ILE A 205 18.03 -7.13 -18.64
CA ILE A 205 17.01 -6.32 -19.30
C ILE A 205 17.68 -5.00 -19.74
N HIS A 206 17.80 -4.82 -21.06
CA HIS A 206 18.27 -3.58 -21.66
C HIS A 206 17.08 -2.65 -21.88
N CYS A 207 17.15 -1.41 -21.36
CA CYS A 207 16.04 -0.47 -21.37
C CYS A 207 16.52 0.97 -21.31
N ASP A 208 15.71 1.90 -21.80
CA ASP A 208 16.01 3.34 -21.73
C ASP A 208 15.78 3.89 -20.32
N ARG A 209 14.80 3.30 -19.60
CA ARG A 209 14.31 3.78 -18.30
C ARG A 209 14.10 2.62 -17.32
N VAL A 210 14.36 2.89 -16.04
CA VAL A 210 14.05 1.97 -14.94
C VAL A 210 13.18 2.69 -13.92
N ILE A 211 12.05 2.11 -13.55
CA ILE A 211 11.19 2.55 -12.44
C ILE A 211 11.28 1.51 -11.33
N VAL A 212 11.84 1.89 -10.17
CA VAL A 212 11.98 1.01 -9.00
C VAL A 212 10.81 1.24 -8.05
N ALA A 213 9.97 0.22 -7.86
CA ALA A 213 8.70 0.25 -7.12
C ALA A 213 8.61 -0.86 -6.06
N VAL A 214 9.68 -1.10 -5.31
CA VAL A 214 9.81 -2.24 -4.37
C VAL A 214 9.49 -1.90 -2.90
N ASP A 215 9.03 -0.69 -2.62
CA ASP A 215 8.65 -0.18 -1.29
C ASP A 215 9.64 -0.56 -0.18
N GLY A 216 9.39 -1.65 0.55
CA GLY A 216 10.16 -2.09 1.72
C GLY A 216 11.64 -2.44 1.48
N LYS A 217 12.13 -2.38 0.24
CA LYS A 217 13.53 -2.73 -0.12
C LYS A 217 14.19 -1.67 -0.99
N LEU A 218 13.66 -0.44 -1.03
CA LEU A 218 14.15 0.64 -1.88
C LEU A 218 15.62 0.97 -1.64
N ASP A 219 16.04 1.14 -0.39
CA ASP A 219 17.40 1.52 -0.02
C ASP A 219 18.42 0.37 -0.17
N MET A 220 17.95 -0.85 -0.36
CA MET A 220 18.79 -1.99 -0.73
C MET A 220 19.20 -1.94 -2.20
N LEU A 221 18.26 -1.59 -3.09
CA LEU A 221 18.50 -1.47 -4.54
C LEU A 221 19.08 -0.09 -4.92
N LEU A 222 18.72 0.94 -4.18
CA LEU A 222 19.07 2.34 -4.42
C LEU A 222 19.80 2.90 -3.19
N PRO A 223 21.13 2.72 -3.09
CA PRO A 223 21.92 3.20 -1.95
C PRO A 223 21.80 4.71 -1.70
N GLU A 224 21.43 5.49 -2.71
CA GLU A 224 21.17 6.94 -2.62
C GLU A 224 20.00 7.28 -1.68
N LEU A 225 19.11 6.31 -1.42
CA LEU A 225 17.96 6.47 -0.53
C LEU A 225 18.25 6.04 0.92
N ARG A 226 19.47 5.58 1.22
CA ARG A 226 19.87 5.23 2.59
C ARG A 226 19.71 6.42 3.53
N GLY A 227 19.12 6.15 4.70
CA GLY A 227 18.81 7.19 5.69
C GLY A 227 17.54 8.01 5.41
N ARG A 228 16.94 7.88 4.21
CA ARG A 228 15.66 8.50 3.87
C ARG A 228 14.49 7.53 4.04
N VAL A 229 14.77 6.24 4.03
CA VAL A 229 13.81 5.15 4.09
C VAL A 229 14.15 4.24 5.26
N ARG A 230 13.14 3.79 5.98
CA ARG A 230 13.25 2.79 7.04
C ARG A 230 12.17 1.75 6.88
N THR A 231 12.54 0.48 6.87
CA THR A 231 11.61 -0.62 6.66
C THR A 231 11.16 -1.23 7.96
N ALA A 232 9.85 -1.45 8.09
CA ALA A 232 9.24 -2.10 9.24
C ALA A 232 8.47 -3.35 8.81
N ARG A 233 8.47 -4.36 9.69
CA ARG A 233 7.55 -5.49 9.63
C ARG A 233 6.18 -5.07 10.15
N LEU A 234 5.15 -5.33 9.37
CA LEU A 234 3.75 -5.19 9.77
C LEU A 234 3.12 -6.58 9.82
N GLN A 235 2.48 -6.90 10.93
CA GLN A 235 1.96 -8.24 11.19
C GLN A 235 0.45 -8.25 11.26
N MET A 236 -0.14 -9.33 10.80
CA MET A 236 -1.58 -9.53 10.75
C MET A 236 -1.95 -10.96 11.13
N LEU A 237 -3.21 -11.15 11.51
CA LEU A 237 -3.88 -12.44 11.60
C LEU A 237 -5.28 -12.38 10.98
N ALA A 238 -5.84 -13.56 10.70
CA ALA A 238 -7.27 -13.70 10.41
C ALA A 238 -7.88 -14.85 11.22
N THR A 239 -9.18 -14.69 11.53
CA THR A 239 -9.97 -15.71 12.23
C THR A 239 -10.74 -16.59 11.23
N ALA A 240 -11.31 -17.68 11.71
CA ALA A 240 -12.42 -18.33 11.02
C ALA A 240 -13.63 -17.39 10.93
N PRO A 241 -14.57 -17.64 9.98
CA PRO A 241 -15.83 -16.91 9.91
C PRO A 241 -16.55 -16.87 11.24
N THR A 242 -17.12 -15.71 11.61
CA THR A 242 -17.82 -15.52 12.88
C THR A 242 -19.01 -14.57 12.72
N SER A 243 -20.04 -14.79 13.53
CA SER A 243 -21.18 -13.88 13.73
C SER A 243 -21.19 -13.25 15.12
N GLU A 244 -20.15 -13.49 15.94
CA GLU A 244 -20.05 -12.93 17.30
C GLU A 244 -19.94 -11.39 17.27
N ARG A 245 -19.45 -10.84 16.16
CA ARG A 245 -19.37 -9.40 15.93
C ARG A 245 -19.58 -9.08 14.46
N THR A 246 -20.32 -8.00 14.19
CA THR A 246 -20.43 -7.43 12.85
C THR A 246 -19.53 -6.18 12.75
N VAL A 247 -18.65 -6.16 11.76
CA VAL A 247 -17.80 -4.99 11.46
C VAL A 247 -18.19 -4.48 10.08
N PRO A 248 -18.95 -3.37 10.00
CA PRO A 248 -19.59 -2.92 8.75
C PRO A 248 -18.61 -2.41 7.72
N CYS A 249 -17.46 -1.89 8.16
CA CYS A 249 -16.44 -1.29 7.31
C CYS A 249 -15.04 -1.40 7.95
N PRO A 250 -13.98 -1.18 7.19
CA PRO A 250 -12.63 -1.04 7.71
C PRO A 250 -12.59 -0.08 8.90
N THR A 251 -11.96 -0.50 9.98
CA THR A 251 -11.87 0.28 11.21
C THR A 251 -10.42 0.37 11.64
N TYR A 252 -9.97 1.56 12.02
CA TYR A 252 -8.66 1.77 12.62
C TYR A 252 -8.78 2.51 13.96
N TYR A 253 -7.86 2.22 14.85
CA TYR A 253 -7.89 2.57 16.27
C TYR A 253 -6.51 3.01 16.72
N ARG A 254 -6.41 3.84 17.75
CA ARG A 254 -5.16 4.38 18.24
C ARG A 254 -4.28 4.96 17.11
N GLU A 255 -4.78 5.99 16.45
CA GLU A 255 -4.09 6.66 15.33
C GLU A 255 -3.72 5.72 14.16
N GLY A 256 -4.38 4.55 14.06
CA GLY A 256 -4.12 3.56 13.02
C GLY A 256 -3.08 2.50 13.38
N TYR A 257 -2.65 2.44 14.64
CA TYR A 257 -1.75 1.38 15.09
C TYR A 257 -2.42 0.02 15.17
N GLU A 258 -3.72 -0.07 15.43
CA GLU A 258 -4.54 -1.26 15.24
C GLU A 258 -5.58 -0.98 14.15
N TYR A 259 -5.79 -1.97 13.26
CA TYR A 259 -6.74 -1.87 12.18
C TYR A 259 -7.33 -3.24 11.86
N TRP A 260 -8.62 -3.28 11.56
CA TRP A 260 -9.34 -4.53 11.28
C TRP A 260 -10.50 -4.32 10.33
N GLN A 261 -10.93 -5.40 9.67
CA GLN A 261 -12.16 -5.46 8.91
C GLN A 261 -12.75 -6.86 8.96
N GLN A 262 -14.02 -6.98 8.63
CA GLN A 262 -14.69 -8.26 8.42
C GLN A 262 -14.81 -8.53 6.91
N LEU A 263 -14.37 -9.71 6.50
CA LEU A 263 -14.45 -10.16 5.12
C LEU A 263 -15.87 -10.61 4.76
N PRO A 264 -16.21 -10.76 3.47
CA PRO A 264 -17.54 -11.18 3.05
C PRO A 264 -17.97 -12.54 3.59
N ASP A 265 -17.05 -13.45 3.88
CA ASP A 265 -17.31 -14.76 4.47
C ASP A 265 -17.54 -14.70 6.00
N GLY A 266 -17.40 -13.53 6.62
CA GLY A 266 -17.53 -13.32 8.05
C GLY A 266 -16.23 -13.46 8.85
N SER A 267 -15.10 -13.84 8.25
CA SER A 267 -13.81 -13.86 8.92
C SER A 267 -13.33 -12.44 9.26
N LEU A 268 -12.61 -12.27 10.36
CA LEU A 268 -11.99 -11.01 10.73
C LEU A 268 -10.51 -11.02 10.34
N THR A 269 -10.05 -9.93 9.73
CA THR A 269 -8.62 -9.67 9.59
C THR A 269 -8.22 -8.51 10.49
N ILE A 270 -7.07 -8.62 11.16
CA ILE A 270 -6.54 -7.59 12.04
C ILE A 270 -5.04 -7.48 11.91
N GLY A 271 -4.53 -6.25 11.93
CA GLY A 271 -3.11 -5.93 12.04
C GLY A 271 -2.83 -4.87 13.09
N GLY A 272 -1.56 -4.74 13.47
CA GLY A 272 -1.18 -3.66 14.38
C GLY A 272 -0.03 -3.99 15.33
N PHE A 273 0.02 -3.20 16.43
CA PHE A 273 0.96 -3.33 17.57
C PHE A 273 2.45 -3.16 17.23
N ARG A 274 2.78 -2.64 16.04
CA ARG A 274 4.18 -2.38 15.67
C ARG A 274 4.88 -1.45 16.66
N ASP A 275 4.19 -0.42 17.13
CA ASP A 275 4.70 0.55 18.10
C ASP A 275 5.02 -0.09 19.46
N ARG A 276 4.17 -1.01 19.93
CA ARG A 276 4.34 -1.72 21.22
C ARG A 276 5.42 -2.79 21.16
N ALA A 277 5.64 -3.41 20.02
CA ALA A 277 6.75 -4.33 19.80
C ALA A 277 8.11 -3.62 19.64
N GLY A 278 8.10 -2.32 19.38
CA GLY A 278 9.27 -1.45 19.44
C GLY A 278 10.29 -1.69 18.34
N ALA A 279 11.59 -1.65 18.72
CA ALA A 279 12.69 -1.64 17.74
C ALA A 279 12.82 -2.93 16.93
N SER A 280 12.31 -4.05 17.41
CA SER A 280 12.38 -5.36 16.73
C SER A 280 11.55 -5.42 15.45
N GLU A 281 10.54 -4.55 15.31
CA GLU A 281 9.72 -4.48 14.10
C GLU A 281 10.35 -3.63 12.98
N TRP A 282 11.46 -2.94 13.24
CA TRP A 282 12.23 -2.26 12.20
C TRP A 282 13.21 -3.25 11.54
N THR A 283 12.69 -4.06 10.63
CA THR A 283 13.43 -5.16 10.00
C THR A 283 12.88 -5.46 8.60
N PHE A 284 13.68 -6.12 7.77
CA PHE A 284 13.27 -6.70 6.49
C PHE A 284 12.70 -8.13 6.64
N ASP A 285 12.89 -8.76 7.81
CA ASP A 285 12.32 -10.08 8.09
C ASP A 285 10.78 -9.99 8.13
N THR A 286 10.12 -10.83 7.37
CA THR A 286 8.66 -10.91 7.29
C THR A 286 8.06 -12.09 8.05
N THR A 287 8.81 -12.71 8.95
CA THR A 287 8.32 -13.79 9.80
C THR A 287 7.48 -13.21 10.95
N PRO A 288 6.22 -13.64 11.14
CA PRO A 288 5.43 -13.27 12.31
C PRO A 288 6.12 -13.63 13.64
N THR A 289 5.97 -12.77 14.65
CA THR A 289 6.55 -12.99 15.98
C THR A 289 5.46 -13.34 17.01
N ASP A 290 5.76 -14.24 17.94
CA ASP A 290 4.83 -14.63 19.00
C ASP A 290 4.33 -13.42 19.80
N ALA A 291 5.21 -12.46 20.10
CA ALA A 291 4.86 -11.28 20.88
C ALA A 291 3.77 -10.44 20.23
N VAL A 292 3.89 -10.12 18.94
CA VAL A 292 2.88 -9.32 18.22
C VAL A 292 1.63 -10.17 17.99
N GLN A 293 1.77 -11.45 17.64
CA GLN A 293 0.64 -12.33 17.40
C GLN A 293 -0.21 -12.52 18.66
N GLN A 294 0.39 -12.64 19.85
CA GLN A 294 -0.34 -12.69 21.13
C GLN A 294 -1.08 -11.38 21.42
N MET A 295 -0.49 -10.22 21.14
CA MET A 295 -1.19 -8.93 21.27
C MET A 295 -2.40 -8.83 20.35
N LEU A 296 -2.26 -9.28 19.09
CA LEU A 296 -3.37 -9.32 18.13
C LEU A 296 -4.49 -10.27 18.59
N GLU A 297 -4.17 -11.48 19.05
CA GLU A 297 -5.15 -12.42 19.59
C GLU A 297 -5.87 -11.86 20.83
N SER A 298 -5.12 -11.26 21.74
CA SER A 298 -5.72 -10.63 22.94
C SER A 298 -6.67 -9.51 22.54
N PHE A 299 -6.32 -8.72 21.55
CA PHE A 299 -7.19 -7.64 21.06
C PHE A 299 -8.48 -8.20 20.42
N VAL A 300 -8.38 -9.26 19.63
CA VAL A 300 -9.56 -9.94 19.03
C VAL A 300 -10.48 -10.45 20.13
N ARG A 301 -9.95 -11.14 21.14
CA ARG A 301 -10.73 -11.70 22.24
C ARG A 301 -11.27 -10.61 23.17
N ASP A 302 -10.40 -9.73 23.66
CA ASP A 302 -10.71 -8.87 24.80
C ASP A 302 -11.36 -7.55 24.38
N ARG A 303 -11.00 -7.02 23.20
CA ARG A 303 -11.55 -5.75 22.67
C ARG A 303 -12.68 -5.96 21.67
N LEU A 304 -12.54 -6.94 20.75
CA LEU A 304 -13.57 -7.21 19.75
C LEU A 304 -14.62 -8.24 20.25
N GLY A 305 -14.35 -8.95 21.33
CA GLY A 305 -15.27 -9.94 21.91
C GLY A 305 -15.44 -11.18 21.01
N VAL A 306 -14.42 -11.54 20.23
CA VAL A 306 -14.48 -12.65 19.27
C VAL A 306 -13.62 -13.81 19.76
N SER A 307 -14.22 -15.00 19.80
CA SER A 307 -13.60 -16.24 20.21
C SER A 307 -13.26 -17.19 19.05
N ALA A 308 -13.62 -16.82 17.82
CA ALA A 308 -13.36 -17.62 16.64
C ALA A 308 -11.84 -17.94 16.51
N PRO A 309 -11.48 -19.18 16.15
CA PRO A 309 -10.07 -19.59 16.09
C PRO A 309 -9.30 -18.83 15.00
N VAL A 310 -8.03 -18.55 15.26
CA VAL A 310 -7.11 -17.96 14.26
C VAL A 310 -6.78 -18.99 13.20
N THR A 311 -6.96 -18.62 11.93
CA THR A 311 -6.71 -19.48 10.77
C THR A 311 -5.47 -19.08 9.98
N HIS A 312 -5.09 -17.79 10.00
CA HIS A 312 -3.94 -17.26 9.25
C HIS A 312 -3.13 -16.32 10.13
N ARG A 313 -1.80 -16.35 9.92
CA ARG A 313 -0.84 -15.40 10.50
C ARG A 313 0.15 -15.04 9.42
N TRP A 314 0.37 -13.75 9.22
CA TRP A 314 1.34 -13.29 8.21
C TRP A 314 1.96 -11.96 8.57
N ALA A 315 3.03 -11.64 7.89
CA ALA A 315 3.68 -10.34 7.96
C ALA A 315 4.16 -9.90 6.57
N ALA A 316 4.38 -8.60 6.44
CA ALA A 316 5.00 -7.99 5.28
C ALA A 316 5.94 -6.86 5.73
N SER A 317 6.91 -6.53 4.88
CA SER A 317 7.76 -5.36 5.08
C SER A 317 7.16 -4.15 4.37
N ALA A 318 7.01 -3.03 5.07
CA ALA A 318 6.58 -1.76 4.50
C ALA A 318 7.59 -0.66 4.82
N ALA A 319 7.82 0.24 3.87
CA ALA A 319 8.76 1.33 4.05
C ALA A 319 8.08 2.59 4.57
N PHE A 320 8.79 3.25 5.47
CA PHE A 320 8.46 4.55 6.04
C PHE A 320 9.52 5.56 5.62
N SER A 321 9.12 6.69 5.10
CA SER A 321 10.02 7.80 4.83
C SER A 321 10.30 8.61 6.10
N THR A 322 11.42 9.32 6.14
CA THR A 322 11.74 10.21 7.26
C THR A 322 10.88 11.47 7.30
N THR A 323 10.14 11.77 6.24
CA THR A 323 9.31 12.97 6.12
C THR A 323 7.81 12.70 6.18
N GLY A 324 7.38 11.42 6.24
CA GLY A 324 5.98 11.01 6.06
C GLY A 324 5.50 11.01 4.60
N LEU A 325 6.13 11.82 3.72
CA LEU A 325 5.81 11.87 2.29
C LEU A 325 6.47 10.71 1.53
N PRO A 326 5.86 10.19 0.46
CA PRO A 326 6.44 9.10 -0.32
C PRO A 326 7.78 9.49 -0.96
N ILE A 327 8.59 8.50 -1.29
CA ILE A 327 9.68 8.67 -2.25
C ILE A 327 9.05 8.65 -3.65
N LEU A 328 9.28 9.71 -4.42
CA LEU A 328 8.88 9.80 -5.81
C LEU A 328 9.83 10.77 -6.52
N GLY A 329 10.56 10.29 -7.51
CA GLY A 329 11.46 11.13 -8.29
C GLY A 329 12.56 10.38 -9.00
N ARG A 330 13.37 11.14 -9.74
CA ARG A 330 14.58 10.65 -10.39
C ARG A 330 15.68 10.49 -9.33
N VAL A 331 16.28 9.31 -9.26
CA VAL A 331 17.36 9.00 -8.33
C VAL A 331 18.73 9.22 -8.98
N ARG A 332 18.84 8.84 -10.25
CA ARG A 332 20.00 9.05 -11.12
C ARG A 332 19.56 8.95 -12.58
N ASP A 333 20.47 9.21 -13.51
CA ASP A 333 20.19 9.16 -14.93
C ASP A 333 19.55 7.84 -15.34
N GLY A 334 18.36 7.92 -15.97
CA GLY A 334 17.59 6.77 -16.43
C GLY A 334 16.92 5.95 -15.32
N VAL A 335 16.99 6.36 -14.04
CA VAL A 335 16.41 5.59 -12.93
C VAL A 335 15.53 6.46 -12.04
N TRP A 336 14.28 6.07 -11.87
CA TRP A 336 13.29 6.68 -10.99
C TRP A 336 12.90 5.70 -9.88
N ALA A 337 12.47 6.23 -8.75
CA ALA A 337 11.99 5.45 -7.63
C ALA A 337 10.63 5.94 -7.14
N ILE A 338 9.78 5.00 -6.73
CA ILE A 338 8.54 5.23 -5.98
C ILE A 338 8.44 4.23 -4.84
N GLY A 339 7.98 4.68 -3.65
CA GLY A 339 7.84 3.82 -2.47
C GLY A 339 7.87 4.61 -1.17
N ALA A 340 8.12 3.91 -0.07
CA ALA A 340 8.15 4.46 1.29
C ALA A 340 6.87 5.24 1.62
N TYR A 341 5.73 4.59 1.37
CA TYR A 341 4.40 5.21 1.48
C TYR A 341 3.91 5.35 2.92
N SER A 342 4.70 4.97 3.92
CA SER A 342 4.39 5.12 5.35
C SER A 342 3.04 4.52 5.77
N GLY A 343 2.60 3.42 5.12
CA GLY A 343 1.33 2.73 5.39
C GLY A 343 0.18 3.11 4.44
N THR A 344 0.31 4.15 3.61
CA THR A 344 -0.77 4.62 2.70
C THR A 344 -0.67 4.10 1.26
N GLY A 345 0.14 3.06 1.03
CA GLY A 345 0.56 2.60 -0.31
C GLY A 345 -0.54 2.12 -1.25
N ASN A 346 -1.72 1.77 -0.75
CA ASN A 346 -2.80 1.27 -1.60
C ASN A 346 -3.34 2.33 -2.57
N VAL A 347 -3.51 3.55 -2.13
CA VAL A 347 -4.02 4.69 -2.93
C VAL A 347 -2.87 5.60 -3.36
N ILE A 348 -2.06 6.08 -2.43
CA ILE A 348 -0.91 6.95 -2.72
C ILE A 348 0.09 6.23 -3.65
N GLY A 349 0.29 4.91 -3.49
CA GLY A 349 1.16 4.13 -4.36
C GLY A 349 0.67 4.10 -5.82
N ALA A 350 -0.64 4.03 -6.05
CA ALA A 350 -1.22 4.10 -7.39
C ALA A 350 -1.02 5.51 -8.00
N LEU A 351 -1.27 6.57 -7.23
CA LEU A 351 -0.98 7.94 -7.66
C LEU A 351 0.51 8.15 -7.99
N CYS A 352 1.42 7.62 -7.15
CA CYS A 352 2.86 7.66 -7.42
C CYS A 352 3.23 6.89 -8.69
N GLY A 353 2.58 5.74 -8.96
CA GLY A 353 2.76 4.97 -10.19
C GLY A 353 2.41 5.79 -11.45
N ARG A 354 1.31 6.54 -11.43
CA ARG A 354 0.94 7.45 -12.53
C ARG A 354 1.89 8.64 -12.62
N ALA A 355 2.20 9.26 -11.49
CA ALA A 355 3.04 10.46 -11.45
C ALA A 355 4.47 10.19 -11.91
N VAL A 356 5.07 9.04 -11.54
CA VAL A 356 6.43 8.69 -11.96
C VAL A 356 6.53 8.48 -13.48
N VAL A 357 5.47 7.94 -14.11
CA VAL A 357 5.43 7.77 -15.57
C VAL A 357 5.36 9.12 -16.26
N ALA A 358 4.50 10.05 -15.80
CA ALA A 358 4.43 11.40 -16.33
C ALA A 358 5.77 12.13 -16.19
N LEU A 359 6.46 11.96 -15.06
CA LEU A 359 7.78 12.52 -14.84
C LEU A 359 8.85 11.90 -15.76
N ALA A 360 8.85 10.57 -15.91
CA ALA A 360 9.89 9.84 -16.64
C ALA A 360 9.77 9.98 -18.16
N LEU A 361 8.54 10.05 -18.70
CA LEU A 361 8.31 10.16 -20.14
C LEU A 361 8.23 11.62 -20.63
N ASP A 362 7.52 12.47 -19.88
CA ASP A 362 7.15 13.83 -20.35
C ASP A 362 7.92 14.92 -19.61
N GLY A 363 8.68 14.59 -18.56
CA GLY A 363 9.26 15.58 -17.65
C GLY A 363 8.20 16.38 -16.86
N ASN A 364 6.94 15.93 -16.85
CA ASN A 364 5.86 16.59 -16.13
C ASN A 364 5.97 16.37 -14.63
N THR A 365 6.36 17.41 -13.88
CA THR A 365 6.57 17.36 -12.42
C THR A 365 5.30 17.57 -11.62
N LEU A 366 4.25 18.18 -12.18
CA LEU A 366 3.05 18.61 -11.45
C LEU A 366 2.38 17.49 -10.62
N PRO A 367 2.14 16.28 -11.16
CA PRO A 367 1.55 15.20 -10.37
C PRO A 367 2.45 14.75 -9.22
N ALA A 368 3.77 14.77 -9.42
CA ALA A 368 4.74 14.41 -8.40
C ALA A 368 4.85 15.51 -7.31
N GLU A 369 4.89 16.78 -7.71
CA GLU A 369 4.92 17.93 -6.80
C GLU A 369 3.71 17.95 -5.87
N LEU A 370 2.55 17.57 -6.34
CA LEU A 370 1.36 17.42 -5.49
C LEU A 370 1.63 16.48 -4.31
N LEU A 371 2.23 15.32 -4.57
CA LEU A 371 2.43 14.26 -3.59
C LEU A 371 3.65 14.51 -2.68
N VAL A 372 4.76 15.01 -3.22
CA VAL A 372 6.04 15.11 -2.48
C VAL A 372 6.57 16.54 -2.31
N GLY A 373 5.90 17.55 -2.85
CA GLY A 373 6.40 18.92 -2.88
C GLY A 373 7.47 19.08 -3.96
N ASN A 374 8.62 19.70 -3.61
CA ASN A 374 9.68 19.89 -4.59
C ASN A 374 10.26 18.55 -5.05
N VAL A 375 10.07 18.23 -6.33
CA VAL A 375 10.70 17.10 -6.99
C VAL A 375 12.15 17.49 -7.29
N GLN A 376 13.11 16.81 -6.65
CA GLN A 376 14.51 16.90 -7.06
C GLN A 376 14.64 16.15 -8.40
N CYS A 377 14.81 16.91 -9.49
CA CYS A 377 15.12 16.39 -10.82
C CYS A 377 16.61 16.09 -10.95
#